data_11b65785b6cdd95e8c2a817081b80c8f
#
_entry.id   11b65785b6cdd95e8c2a817081b80c8f
#
_cell.length_a   1.000
_cell.length_b   1.000
_cell.length_c   1.000
_cell.angle_alpha   90.00
_cell.angle_beta   90.00
_cell.angle_gamma   90.00
#
_symmetry.space_group_name_H-M   'P 1'
#
loop_
_entity.id
_entity.type
_entity.pdbx_description
1 polymer ?
#
loop_
_entity_poly.entity_id
_entity_poly.type
_entity_poly.pdbx_seq_one_letter_code
_entity_poly.pdbx_strand_id
1 'polypeptide(L)'
;MKLIWKILSNIISFVLFAIMVCLAFVVISAKASGGEPTVMGYQFKTVLSGSMEPTFLTGSIIAIEPTKDGSKYKKGDIITFKEKDNKLITHRIIDVKNTNGQVSYETKGDNNNGPDLQPVLAENVVGKYADITVPYVGYLLNYANSKAGAALLLIIPGVLLLGYSVVTIFGAIRSVDSEKKNKSSDVERSV
;
A
#
# COMPACT_ATOMS: atom_id res chain seq x y z
N MET A 1 3.75 -9.32 -38.34
CA MET A 1 3.53 -8.07 -37.57
C MET A 1 2.17 -8.01 -36.87
N LYS A 2 1.03 -8.28 -37.54
CA LYS A 2 -0.32 -8.19 -36.93
C LYS A 2 -0.53 -9.14 -35.74
N LEU A 3 0.03 -10.35 -35.75
CA LEU A 3 -0.08 -11.32 -34.65
C LEU A 3 0.68 -10.86 -33.40
N ILE A 4 1.91 -10.39 -33.57
CA ILE A 4 2.75 -9.89 -32.46
C ILE A 4 2.07 -8.66 -31.80
N TRP A 5 1.52 -7.75 -32.58
CA TRP A 5 0.80 -6.60 -32.11
C TRP A 5 -0.46 -6.98 -31.30
N LYS A 6 -1.20 -8.00 -31.77
CA LYS A 6 -2.37 -8.53 -31.08
C LYS A 6 -2.02 -9.16 -29.73
N ILE A 7 -0.94 -9.96 -29.69
CA ILE A 7 -0.45 -10.59 -28.45
C ILE A 7 0.02 -9.51 -27.46
N LEU A 8 0.82 -8.55 -27.92
CA LEU A 8 1.31 -7.45 -27.07
C LEU A 8 0.16 -6.62 -26.49
N SER A 9 -0.82 -6.31 -27.31
CA SER A 9 -2.05 -5.59 -26.92
C SER A 9 -2.85 -6.33 -25.84
N ASN A 10 -3.04 -7.64 -26.00
CA ASN A 10 -3.73 -8.47 -24.99
C ASN A 10 -2.96 -8.54 -23.66
N ILE A 11 -1.62 -8.65 -23.73
CA ILE A 11 -0.78 -8.65 -22.54
C ILE A 11 -0.88 -7.30 -21.81
N ILE A 12 -0.81 -6.19 -22.52
CA ILE A 12 -0.94 -4.84 -21.94
C ILE A 12 -2.31 -4.68 -21.26
N SER A 13 -3.40 -5.08 -21.93
CA SER A 13 -4.74 -5.03 -21.35
C SER A 13 -4.86 -5.88 -20.09
N PHE A 14 -4.32 -7.10 -20.13
CA PHE A 14 -4.34 -8.01 -18.97
C PHE A 14 -3.55 -7.43 -17.80
N VAL A 15 -2.37 -6.86 -18.05
CA VAL A 15 -1.53 -6.23 -17.03
C VAL A 15 -2.24 -5.01 -16.43
N LEU A 16 -2.82 -4.13 -17.25
CA LEU A 16 -3.57 -2.96 -16.76
C LEU A 16 -4.79 -3.38 -15.94
N PHE A 17 -5.52 -4.41 -16.36
CA PHE A 17 -6.65 -4.95 -15.62
C PHE A 17 -6.21 -5.55 -14.27
N ALA A 18 -5.12 -6.33 -14.26
CA ALA A 18 -4.56 -6.90 -13.04
C ALA A 18 -4.10 -5.82 -12.05
N ILE A 19 -3.44 -4.77 -12.54
CA ILE A 19 -3.05 -3.60 -11.73
C ILE A 19 -4.30 -2.92 -11.13
N MET A 20 -5.33 -2.69 -11.93
CA MET A 20 -6.58 -2.08 -11.46
C MET A 20 -7.25 -2.91 -10.36
N VAL A 21 -7.33 -4.24 -10.53
CA VAL A 21 -7.88 -5.16 -9.53
C VAL A 21 -7.04 -5.15 -8.25
N CYS A 22 -5.71 -5.19 -8.36
CA CYS A 22 -4.80 -5.07 -7.21
C CYS A 22 -5.00 -3.75 -6.45
N LEU A 23 -5.08 -2.63 -7.17
CA LEU A 23 -5.30 -1.31 -6.55
C LEU A 23 -6.67 -1.22 -5.88
N ALA A 24 -7.72 -1.76 -6.52
CA ALA A 24 -9.06 -1.82 -5.92
C ALA A 24 -9.05 -2.67 -4.64
N PHE A 25 -8.38 -3.82 -4.66
CA PHE A 25 -8.24 -4.68 -3.48
C PHE A 25 -7.51 -3.95 -2.33
N VAL A 26 -6.41 -3.23 -2.62
CA VAL A 26 -5.67 -2.45 -1.63
C VAL A 26 -6.55 -1.36 -1.01
N VAL A 27 -7.30 -0.61 -1.83
CA VAL A 27 -8.19 0.46 -1.35
C VAL A 27 -9.34 -0.10 -0.50
N ILE A 28 -9.95 -1.20 -0.93
CA ILE A 28 -11.03 -1.85 -0.19
C ILE A 28 -10.52 -2.42 1.15
N SER A 29 -9.38 -3.11 1.12
CA SER A 29 -8.76 -3.69 2.32
C SER A 29 -8.36 -2.61 3.33
N ALA A 30 -7.79 -1.50 2.87
CA ALA A 30 -7.44 -0.36 3.72
C ALA A 30 -8.68 0.25 4.40
N LYS A 31 -9.80 0.36 3.68
CA LYS A 31 -11.06 0.87 4.25
C LYS A 31 -11.73 -0.14 5.20
N ALA A 32 -11.74 -1.42 4.85
CA ALA A 32 -12.36 -2.47 5.66
C ALA A 32 -11.63 -2.71 7.00
N SER A 33 -10.32 -2.50 7.03
CA SER A 33 -9.48 -2.69 8.21
C SER A 33 -9.39 -1.46 9.13
N GLY A 34 -10.23 -0.45 8.91
CA GLY A 34 -10.15 0.80 9.70
C GLY A 34 -8.83 1.56 9.54
N GLY A 35 -8.12 1.35 8.44
CA GLY A 35 -6.81 1.96 8.15
C GLY A 35 -5.61 1.15 8.66
N GLU A 36 -5.81 -0.03 9.25
CA GLU A 36 -4.75 -0.88 9.81
C GLU A 36 -4.78 -2.30 9.21
N PRO A 37 -4.36 -2.50 7.95
CA PRO A 37 -4.36 -3.82 7.33
C PRO A 37 -3.42 -4.78 8.08
N THR A 38 -3.97 -5.93 8.49
CA THR A 38 -3.20 -7.03 9.09
C THR A 38 -3.04 -8.12 8.05
N VAL A 39 -1.82 -8.46 7.70
CA VAL A 39 -1.47 -9.51 6.75
C VAL A 39 -0.50 -10.47 7.41
N MET A 40 -0.81 -11.75 7.39
CA MET A 40 0.02 -12.82 7.99
C MET A 40 0.40 -12.57 9.46
N GLY A 41 -0.46 -11.89 10.23
CA GLY A 41 -0.20 -11.58 11.64
C GLY A 41 0.54 -10.26 11.89
N TYR A 42 0.98 -9.56 10.84
CA TYR A 42 1.64 -8.26 10.94
C TYR A 42 0.70 -7.11 10.60
N GLN A 43 0.80 -6.01 11.32
CA GLN A 43 0.20 -4.74 10.93
C GLN A 43 1.23 -3.85 10.24
N PHE A 44 0.82 -3.19 9.17
CA PHE A 44 1.70 -2.29 8.42
C PHE A 44 1.42 -0.84 8.79
N LYS A 45 2.47 -0.10 9.15
CA LYS A 45 2.39 1.31 9.53
C LYS A 45 3.26 2.16 8.61
N THR A 46 2.75 3.31 8.22
CA THR A 46 3.53 4.29 7.45
C THR A 46 4.33 5.19 8.37
N VAL A 47 5.62 5.30 8.11
CA VAL A 47 6.53 6.20 8.83
C VAL A 47 6.35 7.62 8.33
N LEU A 48 5.89 8.52 9.20
CA LEU A 48 5.57 9.91 8.84
C LEU A 48 6.64 10.92 9.26
N SER A 49 7.62 10.51 10.07
CA SER A 49 8.69 11.38 10.57
C SER A 49 10.05 10.69 10.55
N GLY A 50 11.13 11.47 10.62
CA GLY A 50 12.50 10.97 10.64
C GLY A 50 13.03 10.64 12.04
N SER A 51 12.18 10.53 13.08
CA SER A 51 12.63 10.29 14.46
C SER A 51 13.38 8.96 14.65
N MET A 52 13.17 8.00 13.77
CA MET A 52 13.81 6.68 13.83
C MET A 52 14.91 6.49 12.78
N GLU A 53 15.30 7.53 12.07
CA GLU A 53 16.45 7.45 11.15
C GLU A 53 17.76 7.21 11.93
N PRO A 54 18.68 6.39 11.43
CA PRO A 54 18.68 5.69 10.13
C PRO A 54 17.99 4.33 10.14
N THR A 55 17.41 3.85 11.25
CA THR A 55 16.82 2.51 11.37
C THR A 55 15.74 2.29 10.30
N PHE A 56 14.86 3.25 10.10
CA PHE A 56 13.97 3.33 8.95
C PHE A 56 13.67 4.78 8.59
N LEU A 57 13.53 5.04 7.30
CA LEU A 57 13.40 6.39 6.74
C LEU A 57 11.95 6.86 6.73
N THR A 58 11.76 8.16 6.75
CA THR A 58 10.46 8.80 6.47
C THR A 58 9.91 8.30 5.12
N GLY A 59 8.60 8.03 5.07
CA GLY A 59 7.94 7.48 3.87
C GLY A 59 8.11 5.97 3.70
N SER A 60 8.75 5.27 4.65
CA SER A 60 8.78 3.81 4.67
C SER A 60 7.47 3.22 5.18
N ILE A 61 7.25 1.94 4.87
CA ILE A 61 6.29 1.09 5.57
C ILE A 61 7.07 0.17 6.48
N ILE A 62 6.67 0.07 7.73
CA ILE A 62 7.19 -0.89 8.70
C ILE A 62 6.13 -1.92 9.05
N ALA A 63 6.55 -3.17 9.28
CA ALA A 63 5.69 -4.19 9.86
C ALA A 63 5.85 -4.21 11.39
N ILE A 64 4.74 -4.29 12.11
CA ILE A 64 4.73 -4.50 13.55
C ILE A 64 4.00 -5.79 13.88
N GLU A 65 4.47 -6.51 14.88
CA GLU A 65 3.76 -7.62 15.51
C GLU A 65 2.81 -7.06 16.57
N PRO A 66 1.48 -7.07 16.32
CA PRO A 66 0.52 -6.54 17.29
C PRO A 66 0.52 -7.40 18.53
N THR A 67 0.29 -6.77 19.69
CA THR A 67 0.26 -7.48 20.97
C THR A 67 -1.00 -7.15 21.77
N LYS A 68 -1.43 -8.12 22.58
CA LYS A 68 -2.42 -7.92 23.64
C LYS A 68 -1.77 -7.71 25.00
N ASP A 69 -0.50 -8.10 25.14
CA ASP A 69 0.31 -7.92 26.32
C ASP A 69 1.57 -7.12 25.97
N GLY A 70 1.55 -5.85 26.32
CA GLY A 70 2.68 -4.94 26.12
C GLY A 70 3.73 -4.96 27.20
N SER A 71 3.62 -5.82 28.24
CA SER A 71 4.53 -5.83 29.39
C SER A 71 5.83 -6.64 29.18
N LYS A 72 5.92 -7.38 28.06
CA LYS A 72 6.98 -8.36 27.78
C LYS A 72 8.23 -7.82 27.09
N TYR A 73 8.24 -6.54 26.76
CA TYR A 73 9.32 -5.96 25.98
C TYR A 73 10.50 -5.53 26.84
N LYS A 74 11.67 -5.46 26.22
CA LYS A 74 12.94 -5.17 26.88
C LYS A 74 13.66 -3.99 26.24
N LYS A 75 14.66 -3.47 26.94
CA LYS A 75 15.57 -2.45 26.43
C LYS A 75 16.16 -2.87 25.08
N GLY A 76 16.13 -1.96 24.12
CA GLY A 76 16.55 -2.16 22.73
C GLY A 76 15.42 -2.53 21.77
N ASP A 77 14.28 -3.06 22.25
CA ASP A 77 13.13 -3.32 21.39
C ASP A 77 12.56 -2.00 20.84
N ILE A 78 12.09 -2.03 19.60
CA ILE A 78 11.37 -0.90 19.00
C ILE A 78 9.88 -1.22 19.09
N ILE A 79 9.14 -0.35 19.76
CA ILE A 79 7.71 -0.54 19.99
C ILE A 79 6.89 0.57 19.35
N THR A 80 5.70 0.21 18.87
CA THR A 80 4.67 1.16 18.46
C THR A 80 3.64 1.28 19.59
N PHE A 81 3.35 2.48 20.01
CA PHE A 81 2.44 2.77 21.12
C PHE A 81 1.51 3.95 20.80
N LYS A 82 0.41 4.04 21.55
CA LYS A 82 -0.54 5.15 21.47
C LYS A 82 -0.17 6.25 22.45
N GLU A 83 -0.05 7.47 21.97
CA GLU A 83 0.03 8.68 22.78
C GLU A 83 -1.38 9.18 23.15
N LYS A 84 -1.46 10.21 24.04
CA LYS A 84 -2.72 10.74 24.58
C LYS A 84 -3.77 11.10 23.54
N ASP A 85 -3.36 11.57 22.36
CA ASP A 85 -4.25 11.96 21.25
C ASP A 85 -4.57 10.81 20.28
N ASN A 86 -4.41 9.55 20.71
CA ASN A 86 -4.50 8.36 19.85
C ASN A 86 -3.49 8.34 18.69
N LYS A 87 -2.48 9.22 18.74
CA LYS A 87 -1.39 9.24 17.78
C LYS A 87 -0.49 8.04 18.00
N LEU A 88 -0.16 7.34 16.91
CA LEU A 88 0.79 6.23 16.97
C LEU A 88 2.21 6.75 16.82
N ILE A 89 3.08 6.33 17.75
CA ILE A 89 4.51 6.63 17.77
C ILE A 89 5.26 5.30 17.77
N THR A 90 6.38 5.26 17.07
CA THR A 90 7.28 4.10 17.05
C THR A 90 8.66 4.55 17.48
N HIS A 91 9.11 4.14 18.65
CA HIS A 91 10.40 4.50 19.22
C HIS A 91 11.07 3.29 19.88
N ARG A 92 12.37 3.41 20.20
CA ARG A 92 13.17 2.39 20.86
C ARG A 92 13.06 2.51 22.36
N ILE A 93 12.92 1.37 23.05
CA ILE A 93 12.99 1.28 24.51
C ILE A 93 14.44 1.50 24.95
N ILE A 94 14.67 2.53 25.75
CA ILE A 94 15.98 2.84 26.35
C ILE A 94 16.06 2.40 27.79
N ASP A 95 14.92 2.30 28.50
CA ASP A 95 14.85 1.77 29.87
C ASP A 95 13.47 1.16 30.15
N VAL A 96 13.43 0.23 31.11
CA VAL A 96 12.20 -0.48 31.55
C VAL A 96 12.04 -0.31 33.05
N LYS A 97 10.89 0.19 33.48
CA LYS A 97 10.56 0.37 34.90
C LYS A 97 9.36 -0.51 35.25
N ASN A 98 9.48 -1.22 36.38
CA ASN A 98 8.38 -1.98 36.94
C ASN A 98 8.10 -1.46 38.37
N THR A 99 6.95 -0.83 38.53
CA THR A 99 6.52 -0.28 39.82
C THR A 99 5.23 -0.97 40.27
N ASN A 100 5.31 -1.76 41.31
CA ASN A 100 4.17 -2.50 41.85
C ASN A 100 3.44 -3.39 40.81
N GLY A 101 4.17 -4.02 39.90
CA GLY A 101 3.61 -4.84 38.84
C GLY A 101 3.17 -4.08 37.60
N GLN A 102 3.21 -2.76 37.59
CA GLN A 102 2.93 -1.93 36.42
C GLN A 102 4.22 -1.66 35.65
N VAL A 103 4.29 -2.21 34.43
CA VAL A 103 5.44 -2.01 33.53
C VAL A 103 5.26 -0.74 32.75
N SER A 104 6.32 0.07 32.68
CA SER A 104 6.42 1.26 31.83
C SER A 104 7.78 1.32 31.15
N TYR A 105 7.81 1.96 30.01
CA TYR A 105 8.99 2.09 29.15
C TYR A 105 9.40 3.54 29.01
N GLU A 106 10.68 3.81 29.16
CA GLU A 106 11.28 5.04 28.68
C GLU A 106 11.71 4.81 27.23
N THR A 107 11.21 5.62 26.32
CA THR A 107 11.43 5.46 24.87
C THR A 107 12.16 6.67 24.30
N LYS A 108 12.81 6.44 23.15
CA LYS A 108 13.53 7.48 22.42
C LYS A 108 13.54 7.14 20.93
N GLY A 109 13.27 8.12 20.08
CA GLY A 109 13.56 8.02 18.66
C GLY A 109 15.06 7.97 18.40
N ASP A 110 15.50 7.09 17.51
CA ASP A 110 16.94 6.87 17.24
C ASP A 110 17.64 8.17 16.80
N ASN A 111 16.92 9.05 16.12
CA ASN A 111 17.41 10.36 15.64
C ASN A 111 17.07 11.53 16.59
N ASN A 112 16.42 11.28 17.70
CA ASN A 112 16.07 12.35 18.66
C ASN A 112 17.27 12.66 19.59
N ASN A 113 17.36 13.90 20.06
CA ASN A 113 18.44 14.32 20.97
C ASN A 113 18.25 13.80 22.41
N GLY A 114 17.01 13.54 22.83
CA GLY A 114 16.67 13.11 24.19
C GLY A 114 15.55 12.08 24.20
N PRO A 115 15.27 11.48 25.38
CA PRO A 115 14.15 10.58 25.57
C PRO A 115 12.80 11.30 25.43
N ASP A 116 11.75 10.50 25.22
CA ASP A 116 10.38 11.00 25.20
C ASP A 116 9.99 11.56 26.59
N LEU A 117 9.20 12.62 26.60
CA LEU A 117 8.88 13.36 27.82
C LEU A 117 8.06 12.53 28.82
N GLN A 118 7.30 11.56 28.34
CA GLN A 118 6.43 10.75 29.18
C GLN A 118 6.74 9.26 29.00
N PRO A 119 6.74 8.47 30.08
CA PRO A 119 6.90 7.04 29.99
C PRO A 119 5.69 6.41 29.30
N VAL A 120 5.93 5.38 28.52
CA VAL A 120 4.91 4.59 27.82
C VAL A 120 4.45 3.47 28.75
N LEU A 121 3.18 3.44 29.11
CA LEU A 121 2.61 2.33 29.86
C LEU A 121 2.47 1.09 28.97
N ALA A 122 2.66 -0.09 29.54
CA ALA A 122 2.53 -1.36 28.81
C ALA A 122 1.17 -1.51 28.08
N GLU A 123 0.10 -1.02 28.68
CA GLU A 123 -1.26 -1.04 28.11
C GLU A 123 -1.41 -0.20 26.82
N ASN A 124 -0.56 0.81 26.63
CA ASN A 124 -0.56 1.68 25.46
C ASN A 124 0.25 1.08 24.30
N VAL A 125 0.99 0.00 24.52
CA VAL A 125 1.80 -0.63 23.48
C VAL A 125 0.89 -1.40 22.52
N VAL A 126 0.98 -1.05 21.23
CA VAL A 126 0.22 -1.69 20.15
C VAL A 126 0.95 -2.92 19.62
N GLY A 127 2.28 -2.86 19.56
CA GLY A 127 3.09 -3.97 19.04
C GLY A 127 4.57 -3.62 18.97
N LYS A 128 5.35 -4.59 18.52
CA LYS A 128 6.81 -4.50 18.32
C LYS A 128 7.13 -4.46 16.84
N TYR A 129 8.11 -3.69 16.45
CA TYR A 129 8.70 -3.69 15.11
C TYR A 129 9.28 -5.07 14.78
N ALA A 130 8.92 -5.60 13.62
CA ALA A 130 9.25 -6.96 13.17
C ALA A 130 10.51 -7.03 12.29
N ASP A 131 11.35 -6.00 12.32
CA ASP A 131 12.56 -5.85 11.50
C ASP A 131 12.30 -5.91 9.97
N ILE A 132 11.05 -5.61 9.55
CA ILE A 132 10.66 -5.53 8.15
C ILE A 132 10.34 -4.08 7.82
N THR A 133 11.10 -3.52 6.87
CA THR A 133 10.90 -2.16 6.35
C THR A 133 10.92 -2.16 4.84
N VAL A 134 9.92 -1.50 4.24
CA VAL A 134 9.88 -1.25 2.79
C VAL A 134 9.99 0.26 2.58
N PRO A 135 11.14 0.77 2.09
CA PRO A 135 11.35 2.20 1.95
C PRO A 135 10.47 2.79 0.85
N TYR A 136 10.08 4.06 1.02
CA TYR A 136 9.33 4.90 0.07
C TYR A 136 7.91 4.47 -0.30
N VAL A 137 7.51 3.21 -0.06
CA VAL A 137 6.16 2.70 -0.39
C VAL A 137 5.07 3.39 0.44
N GLY A 138 5.41 3.89 1.63
CA GLY A 138 4.51 4.66 2.49
C GLY A 138 3.99 5.95 1.83
N TYR A 139 4.77 6.61 0.99
CA TYR A 139 4.30 7.77 0.22
C TYR A 139 3.18 7.40 -0.74
N LEU A 140 3.31 6.25 -1.43
CA LEU A 140 2.28 5.75 -2.34
C LEU A 140 1.00 5.41 -1.59
N LEU A 141 1.12 4.71 -0.44
CA LEU A 141 -0.05 4.36 0.38
C LEU A 141 -0.73 5.59 0.98
N ASN A 142 0.05 6.56 1.46
CA ASN A 142 -0.51 7.81 1.97
C ASN A 142 -1.24 8.59 0.88
N TYR A 143 -0.68 8.64 -0.34
CA TYR A 143 -1.35 9.21 -1.49
C TYR A 143 -2.62 8.44 -1.84
N ALA A 144 -2.57 7.11 -1.88
CA ALA A 144 -3.73 6.25 -2.16
C ALA A 144 -4.86 6.40 -1.13
N ASN A 145 -4.53 6.67 0.13
CA ASN A 145 -5.51 6.91 1.19
C ASN A 145 -6.13 8.31 1.15
N SER A 146 -5.53 9.25 0.43
CA SER A 146 -6.12 10.57 0.20
C SER A 146 -7.34 10.46 -0.72
N LYS A 147 -8.33 11.36 -0.56
CA LYS A 147 -9.53 11.39 -1.42
C LYS A 147 -9.17 11.56 -2.90
N ALA A 148 -8.21 12.43 -3.20
CA ALA A 148 -7.76 12.69 -4.56
C ALA A 148 -6.92 11.53 -5.12
N GLY A 149 -6.01 10.98 -4.32
CA GLY A 149 -5.13 9.88 -4.74
C GLY A 149 -5.91 8.60 -5.05
N ALA A 150 -6.85 8.20 -4.19
CA ALA A 150 -7.72 7.04 -4.44
C ALA A 150 -8.52 7.21 -5.75
N ALA A 151 -9.10 8.39 -5.96
CA ALA A 151 -9.84 8.68 -7.20
C ALA A 151 -8.93 8.61 -8.44
N LEU A 152 -7.76 9.24 -8.42
CA LEU A 152 -6.82 9.26 -9.55
C LEU A 152 -6.25 7.88 -9.86
N LEU A 153 -5.90 7.10 -8.83
CA LEU A 153 -5.39 5.73 -9.00
C LEU A 153 -6.40 4.77 -9.63
N LEU A 154 -7.71 5.03 -9.47
CA LEU A 154 -8.77 4.23 -10.08
C LEU A 154 -9.21 4.80 -11.44
N ILE A 155 -9.34 6.12 -11.56
CA ILE A 155 -9.84 6.79 -12.77
C ILE A 155 -8.83 6.68 -13.90
N ILE A 156 -7.54 6.93 -13.65
CA ILE A 156 -6.53 6.95 -14.73
C ILE A 156 -6.43 5.60 -15.45
N PRO A 157 -6.23 4.44 -14.76
CA PRO A 157 -6.23 3.15 -15.43
C PRO A 157 -7.57 2.82 -16.09
N GLY A 158 -8.69 3.20 -15.46
CA GLY A 158 -10.03 3.00 -16.00
C GLY A 158 -10.24 3.73 -17.33
N VAL A 159 -9.87 5.00 -17.41
CA VAL A 159 -9.96 5.80 -18.65
C VAL A 159 -9.04 5.24 -19.74
N LEU A 160 -7.82 4.81 -19.38
CA LEU A 160 -6.91 4.16 -20.33
C LEU A 160 -7.50 2.87 -20.90
N LEU A 161 -8.13 2.03 -20.05
CA LEU A 161 -8.79 0.80 -20.49
C LEU A 161 -10.01 1.10 -21.41
N LEU A 162 -10.81 2.09 -21.05
CA LEU A 162 -11.95 2.51 -21.88
C LEU A 162 -11.48 3.03 -23.24
N GLY A 163 -10.49 3.92 -23.27
CA GLY A 163 -9.91 4.44 -24.51
C GLY A 163 -9.35 3.32 -25.39
N TYR A 164 -8.61 2.40 -24.79
CA TYR A 164 -8.11 1.22 -25.49
C TYR A 164 -9.24 0.35 -26.06
N SER A 165 -10.30 0.08 -25.28
CA SER A 165 -11.46 -0.70 -25.72
C SER A 165 -12.16 -0.06 -26.91
N VAL A 166 -12.35 1.25 -26.90
CA VAL A 166 -12.94 2.02 -27.98
C VAL A 166 -12.11 1.86 -29.27
N VAL A 167 -10.78 2.06 -29.20
CA VAL A 167 -9.89 1.91 -30.37
C VAL A 167 -9.96 0.48 -30.92
N THR A 168 -9.99 -0.54 -30.06
CA THR A 168 -10.05 -1.94 -30.46
C THR A 168 -11.37 -2.28 -31.15
N ILE A 169 -12.50 -1.77 -30.62
CA ILE A 169 -13.84 -1.96 -31.22
C ILE A 169 -13.92 -1.31 -32.60
N PHE A 170 -13.47 -0.07 -32.72
CA PHE A 170 -13.44 0.60 -34.04
C PHE A 170 -12.56 -0.14 -35.06
N GLY A 171 -11.40 -0.67 -34.61
CA GLY A 171 -10.54 -1.50 -35.46
C GLY A 171 -11.22 -2.78 -35.93
N ALA A 172 -11.97 -3.46 -35.04
CA ALA A 172 -12.70 -4.68 -35.35
C ALA A 172 -13.85 -4.40 -36.34
N ILE A 173 -14.63 -3.33 -36.14
CA ILE A 173 -15.71 -2.93 -37.07
C ILE A 173 -15.15 -2.65 -38.48
N ARG A 174 -14.05 -1.89 -38.56
CA ARG A 174 -13.40 -1.63 -39.86
C ARG A 174 -12.92 -2.90 -40.57
N SER A 175 -12.42 -3.89 -39.86
CA SER A 175 -11.97 -5.15 -40.44
C SER A 175 -13.13 -5.97 -41.02
N VAL A 176 -14.27 -5.99 -40.32
CA VAL A 176 -15.51 -6.67 -40.79
C VAL A 176 -16.08 -5.98 -42.03
N ASP A 177 -16.10 -4.66 -42.07
CA ASP A 177 -16.58 -3.89 -43.25
C ASP A 177 -15.67 -4.11 -44.48
N SER A 178 -14.36 -4.19 -44.29
CA SER A 178 -13.42 -4.46 -45.39
C SER A 178 -13.55 -5.89 -45.91
N GLU A 179 -13.81 -6.88 -45.07
CA GLU A 179 -14.06 -8.26 -45.48
C GLU A 179 -15.38 -8.41 -46.25
N LYS A 180 -16.44 -7.73 -45.84
CA LYS A 180 -17.71 -7.71 -46.56
C LYS A 180 -17.57 -7.09 -47.96
N LYS A 181 -16.81 -5.99 -48.08
CA LYS A 181 -16.58 -5.31 -49.34
C LYS A 181 -15.75 -6.14 -50.32
N ASN A 182 -14.73 -6.87 -49.85
CA ASN A 182 -13.97 -7.80 -50.65
C ASN A 182 -14.83 -8.99 -51.14
N LYS A 183 -15.65 -9.55 -50.28
CA LYS A 183 -16.53 -10.66 -50.64
C LYS A 183 -17.58 -10.27 -51.70
N SER A 184 -18.14 -9.07 -51.62
CA SER A 184 -19.09 -8.59 -52.63
C SER A 184 -18.41 -8.33 -53.96
N SER A 185 -17.19 -7.80 -54.00
CA SER A 185 -16.43 -7.56 -55.24
C SER A 185 -15.97 -8.87 -55.93
N ASP A 186 -15.70 -9.92 -55.15
CA ASP A 186 -15.33 -11.24 -55.71
C ASP A 186 -16.54 -11.97 -56.32
N VAL A 187 -17.74 -11.80 -55.76
CA VAL A 187 -19.00 -12.31 -56.34
C VAL A 187 -19.35 -11.60 -57.63
N GLU A 188 -19.17 -10.28 -57.73
CA GLU A 188 -19.41 -9.52 -58.95
C GLU A 188 -18.43 -9.83 -60.12
N ARG A 189 -17.20 -10.29 -59.79
CA ARG A 189 -16.20 -10.70 -60.82
C ARG A 189 -16.38 -12.13 -61.32
N SER A 190 -17.19 -12.95 -60.62
CA SER A 190 -17.42 -14.35 -60.97
C SER A 190 -18.69 -14.60 -61.81
N VAL A 191 -19.45 -13.55 -62.11
CA VAL A 191 -20.60 -13.52 -63.01
C VAL A 191 -20.21 -12.83 -64.35
#